data_afa808a9d1cb44bc514ab20b73c6309d
#
_entry.id   afa808a9d1cb44bc514ab20b73c6309d
#
_cell.length_a   1.000
_cell.length_b   1.000
_cell.length_c   1.000
_cell.angle_alpha   90.00
_cell.angle_beta   90.00
_cell.angle_gamma   90.00
#
_symmetry.space_group_name_H-M   'P 1'
#
loop_
_entity.id
_entity.type
_entity.pdbx_description
1 polymer ?
#
loop_
_entity_poly.entity_id
_entity_poly.type
_entity_poly.pdbx_seq_one_letter_code
_entity_poly.pdbx_strand_id
1 'polypeptide(L)'
;MIHRRTFLRATGVALALPLLESMSPLAFAREQLNSPKRLVMICTSLGLHGPSLFPQTIGADYESTPYLDLLKDHRKDLTLFSGLSHPDQAGADGHSSQLTWLTAARNPGLGGFRNTISVDQLAREQLGQKTRFPSISLSTSGTNSQSYTRSGVMVPAEHRPSALFQKMFMQGKPYEIERQKRLLSDGRSILDSLGAQTRMLQKRVSAADRRRLEEYFNSLRRTERQFNQADSWLDKPKPSVDAQQPEDIENDNDLIGRTNLLMQLIPLIVQTDSSRMITVLIQGRSDVPEVPGVTVDHHNLSHHGQDEEKIEQLTKIETELMKSFGGLIGGLKSKQEGGGSLLENTSVLFGSNLGNANAHDWRNLPIILAGGGFKHGQHIAFDKDNNKPLCNCLLYTSPSPRDQRGSRMPSSA
;
A
#
# COMPACT_ATOMS: atom_id res chain seq x y z
N MET A 1 -11.58 25.33 15.98
CA MET A 1 -11.32 25.20 17.44
C MET A 1 -12.30 26.08 18.20
N ILE A 2 -13.18 25.50 19.00
CA ILE A 2 -14.14 26.27 19.81
C ILE A 2 -13.37 26.79 21.03
N HIS A 3 -13.32 28.11 21.22
CA HIS A 3 -12.57 28.72 22.32
C HIS A 3 -13.28 28.50 23.65
N ARG A 4 -12.53 28.29 24.78
CA ARG A 4 -13.03 28.15 26.16
C ARG A 4 -13.92 29.35 26.63
N ARG A 5 -13.96 30.48 25.88
CA ARG A 5 -14.78 31.67 26.15
C ARG A 5 -15.95 31.82 25.17
N THR A 6 -16.40 30.74 24.54
CA THR A 6 -17.57 30.77 23.65
C THR A 6 -18.84 30.84 24.50
N PHE A 7 -19.64 31.88 24.29
CA PHE A 7 -20.91 32.10 24.97
C PHE A 7 -22.04 32.08 23.94
N LEU A 8 -23.15 31.42 24.28
CA LEU A 8 -24.40 31.63 23.57
C LEU A 8 -25.02 32.97 24.00
N ARG A 9 -25.26 33.87 23.05
CA ARG A 9 -25.87 35.16 23.27
C ARG A 9 -27.24 35.17 22.59
N ALA A 10 -28.28 35.36 23.37
CA ALA A 10 -29.63 35.70 22.90
C ALA A 10 -30.23 36.76 23.80
N THR A 11 -30.90 37.76 23.18
CA THR A 11 -31.70 38.84 23.81
C THR A 11 -31.44 39.09 25.31
N GLY A 12 -30.25 39.61 25.64
CA GLY A 12 -29.91 40.10 26.95
C GLY A 12 -29.38 39.12 27.99
N VAL A 13 -29.26 37.82 27.64
CA VAL A 13 -28.69 36.78 28.51
C VAL A 13 -27.47 36.16 27.85
N ALA A 14 -26.34 36.12 28.56
CA ALA A 14 -25.14 35.37 28.15
C ALA A 14 -24.99 34.13 29.02
N LEU A 15 -25.15 32.97 28.45
CA LEU A 15 -24.91 31.66 29.10
C LEU A 15 -23.54 31.11 28.67
N ALA A 16 -22.69 30.82 29.65
CA ALA A 16 -21.45 30.09 29.40
C ALA A 16 -21.80 28.64 28.99
N LEU A 17 -21.25 28.19 27.88
CA LEU A 17 -21.39 26.77 27.49
C LEU A 17 -20.72 25.88 28.54
N PRO A 18 -21.36 24.78 28.94
CA PRO A 18 -20.68 23.76 29.74
C PRO A 18 -19.43 23.28 29.02
N LEU A 19 -18.41 22.87 29.77
CA LEU A 19 -17.18 22.29 29.21
C LEU A 19 -17.57 21.05 28.39
N LEU A 20 -17.54 21.20 27.07
CA LEU A 20 -17.73 20.08 26.16
C LEU A 20 -16.40 19.33 26.02
N GLU A 21 -16.46 18.00 25.95
CA GLU A 21 -15.26 17.16 25.76
C GLU A 21 -14.42 17.61 24.55
N SER A 22 -15.07 18.07 23.47
CA SER A 22 -14.42 18.65 22.28
C SER A 22 -13.64 19.97 22.53
N MET A 23 -13.75 20.60 23.71
CA MET A 23 -12.99 21.78 24.13
C MET A 23 -11.69 21.42 24.87
N SER A 24 -11.45 20.13 25.13
CA SER A 24 -10.28 19.64 25.86
C SER A 24 -9.13 19.33 24.89
N PRO A 25 -7.87 19.75 25.16
CA PRO A 25 -6.71 19.31 24.42
C PRO A 25 -6.55 17.77 24.43
N LEU A 26 -7.05 17.11 25.48
CA LEU A 26 -7.06 15.65 25.62
C LEU A 26 -8.06 14.98 24.67
N ALA A 27 -9.20 15.62 24.34
CA ALA A 27 -10.12 15.09 23.35
C ALA A 27 -9.52 15.10 21.95
N PHE A 28 -8.77 16.15 21.62
CA PHE A 28 -8.04 16.27 20.35
C PHE A 28 -6.95 15.18 20.23
N ALA A 29 -6.16 15.00 21.30
CA ALA A 29 -5.14 13.94 21.36
C ALA A 29 -5.78 12.54 21.30
N ARG A 30 -6.96 12.34 21.90
CA ARG A 30 -7.69 11.07 21.90
C ARG A 30 -8.31 10.75 20.53
N GLU A 31 -8.76 11.77 19.81
CA GLU A 31 -9.28 11.63 18.44
C GLU A 31 -8.17 11.27 17.47
N GLN A 32 -6.99 11.87 17.59
CA GLN A 32 -5.80 11.55 16.81
C GLN A 32 -5.26 10.12 17.13
N LEU A 33 -5.33 9.70 18.39
CA LEU A 33 -4.98 8.33 18.82
C LEU A 33 -5.96 7.27 18.29
N ASN A 34 -7.19 7.64 17.95
CA ASN A 34 -8.23 6.75 17.45
C ASN A 34 -8.35 6.76 15.92
N SER A 35 -7.62 7.66 15.22
CA SER A 35 -7.65 7.70 13.75
C SER A 35 -7.11 6.40 13.15
N PRO A 36 -7.80 5.84 12.16
CA PRO A 36 -7.39 4.56 11.57
C PRO A 36 -6.05 4.71 10.86
N LYS A 37 -5.11 3.81 11.14
CA LYS A 37 -3.83 3.75 10.43
C LYS A 37 -3.99 2.99 9.12
N ARG A 38 -3.37 3.50 8.07
CA ARG A 38 -3.48 3.01 6.70
C ARG A 38 -2.11 2.82 6.07
N LEU A 39 -2.03 1.92 5.12
CA LEU A 39 -0.81 1.60 4.41
C LEU A 39 -1.08 1.55 2.90
N VAL A 40 -0.38 2.39 2.16
CA VAL A 40 -0.38 2.40 0.69
C VAL A 40 1.04 2.05 0.23
N MET A 41 1.18 1.04 -0.62
CA MET A 41 2.47 0.59 -1.13
C MET A 41 2.45 0.59 -2.64
N ILE A 42 3.39 1.31 -3.23
CA ILE A 42 3.46 1.59 -4.67
C ILE A 42 4.82 1.13 -5.17
N CYS A 43 4.83 0.21 -6.11
CA CYS A 43 6.05 -0.30 -6.72
C CYS A 43 6.08 0.02 -8.20
N THR A 44 7.19 0.62 -8.65
CA THR A 44 7.54 0.66 -10.07
C THR A 44 8.41 -0.55 -10.40
N SER A 45 8.07 -1.29 -11.46
CA SER A 45 8.68 -2.62 -11.69
C SER A 45 10.07 -2.58 -12.34
N LEU A 46 10.57 -1.42 -12.78
CA LEU A 46 11.79 -1.29 -13.61
C LEU A 46 12.89 -0.44 -12.96
N GLY A 47 12.86 -0.28 -11.65
CA GLY A 47 13.83 0.58 -10.97
C GLY A 47 13.49 2.06 -11.04
N LEU A 48 14.43 2.88 -10.63
CA LEU A 48 14.54 4.31 -10.86
C LEU A 48 16.00 4.66 -11.12
N HIS A 49 16.24 5.67 -11.96
CA HIS A 49 17.61 6.12 -12.25
C HIS A 49 18.27 6.68 -10.98
N GLY A 50 19.16 5.88 -10.38
CA GLY A 50 19.76 6.15 -9.08
C GLY A 50 20.43 7.53 -8.96
N PRO A 51 21.23 7.98 -9.94
CA PRO A 51 21.84 9.31 -9.93
C PRO A 51 20.82 10.47 -9.90
N SER A 52 19.63 10.28 -10.46
CA SER A 52 18.55 11.29 -10.42
C SER A 52 17.74 11.26 -9.13
N LEU A 53 17.85 10.19 -8.33
CA LEU A 53 17.10 10.02 -7.09
C LEU A 53 17.95 10.21 -5.83
N PHE A 54 19.12 9.54 -5.74
CA PHE A 54 19.88 9.45 -4.49
C PHE A 54 20.85 10.63 -4.32
N PRO A 55 20.67 11.45 -3.24
CA PRO A 55 21.65 12.46 -2.85
C PRO A 55 22.98 11.83 -2.44
N GLN A 56 24.07 12.59 -2.59
CA GLN A 56 25.37 12.21 -2.03
C GLN A 56 25.44 12.46 -0.51
N THR A 57 24.64 13.39 -0.02
CA THR A 57 24.57 13.75 1.42
C THR A 57 23.43 13.02 2.13
N ILE A 58 23.59 12.82 3.43
CA ILE A 58 22.64 12.11 4.31
C ILE A 58 22.11 13.04 5.41
N GLY A 59 21.05 12.60 6.10
CA GLY A 59 20.44 13.35 7.20
C GLY A 59 19.37 14.33 6.74
N ALA A 60 19.10 15.35 7.55
CA ALA A 60 18.03 16.33 7.28
C ALA A 60 18.42 17.35 6.21
N ASP A 61 19.70 17.67 6.13
CA ASP A 61 20.25 18.68 5.20
C ASP A 61 20.75 18.08 3.89
N TYR A 62 20.19 16.91 3.48
CA TYR A 62 20.56 16.26 2.23
C TYR A 62 20.31 17.20 1.04
N GLU A 63 21.19 17.13 0.05
CA GLU A 63 21.06 17.90 -1.20
C GLU A 63 19.87 17.40 -2.02
N SER A 64 19.26 18.30 -2.77
CA SER A 64 18.17 17.93 -3.67
C SER A 64 18.74 17.30 -4.95
N THR A 65 17.96 16.38 -5.52
CA THR A 65 18.26 15.72 -6.79
C THR A 65 17.09 15.96 -7.75
N PRO A 66 17.25 15.72 -9.07
CA PRO A 66 16.19 16.00 -10.05
C PRO A 66 14.80 15.45 -9.65
N TYR A 67 14.74 14.23 -9.10
CA TYR A 67 13.46 13.64 -8.68
C TYR A 67 12.96 14.21 -7.35
N LEU A 68 13.84 14.55 -6.43
CA LEU A 68 13.45 15.11 -5.14
C LEU A 68 13.01 16.58 -5.26
N ASP A 69 13.50 17.30 -6.27
CA ASP A 69 13.02 18.65 -6.59
C ASP A 69 11.53 18.66 -6.97
N LEU A 70 11.04 17.61 -7.62
CA LEU A 70 9.62 17.45 -7.93
C LEU A 70 8.78 17.27 -6.67
N LEU A 71 9.39 16.82 -5.58
CA LEU A 71 8.75 16.55 -4.28
C LEU A 71 9.10 17.61 -3.20
N LYS A 72 9.72 18.73 -3.58
CA LYS A 72 10.23 19.76 -2.63
C LYS A 72 9.17 20.25 -1.65
N ASP A 73 7.90 20.41 -2.09
CA ASP A 73 6.78 20.87 -1.27
C ASP A 73 6.35 19.83 -0.22
N HIS A 74 6.80 18.58 -0.40
CA HIS A 74 6.57 17.43 0.47
C HIS A 74 7.81 16.98 1.22
N ARG A 75 8.94 17.70 1.12
CA ARG A 75 10.21 17.31 1.74
C ARG A 75 10.07 16.96 3.23
N LYS A 76 9.23 17.70 3.98
CA LYS A 76 8.98 17.48 5.40
C LYS A 76 8.02 16.32 5.70
N ASP A 77 7.38 15.79 4.67
CA ASP A 77 6.38 14.73 4.78
C ASP A 77 6.93 13.37 4.33
N LEU A 78 8.18 13.30 3.86
CA LEU A 78 8.80 12.08 3.34
C LEU A 78 10.21 11.84 3.87
N THR A 79 10.63 10.58 3.85
CA THR A 79 11.99 10.09 4.14
C THR A 79 12.45 9.22 2.98
N LEU A 80 13.61 9.55 2.43
CA LEU A 80 14.29 8.72 1.45
C LEU A 80 15.18 7.71 2.17
N PHE A 81 15.20 6.46 1.68
CA PHE A 81 16.10 5.41 2.16
C PHE A 81 16.99 4.92 1.03
N SER A 82 18.27 4.65 1.35
CA SER A 82 19.23 3.95 0.51
C SER A 82 19.91 2.82 1.28
N GLY A 83 20.50 1.86 0.56
CA GLY A 83 21.16 0.70 1.18
C GLY A 83 20.15 -0.32 1.76
N LEU A 84 18.93 -0.39 1.22
CA LEU A 84 17.93 -1.40 1.54
C LEU A 84 17.82 -2.45 0.44
N SER A 85 17.61 -3.72 0.78
CA SER A 85 17.31 -4.79 -0.16
C SER A 85 16.59 -5.95 0.54
N HIS A 86 16.19 -6.94 -0.23
CA HIS A 86 15.86 -8.26 0.30
C HIS A 86 16.99 -9.24 0.04
N PRO A 87 17.27 -10.20 0.91
CA PRO A 87 18.30 -11.21 0.66
C PRO A 87 17.85 -12.19 -0.44
N ASP A 88 18.84 -12.74 -1.18
CA ASP A 88 18.67 -13.81 -2.16
C ASP A 88 17.62 -13.52 -3.26
N GLN A 89 17.66 -12.31 -3.83
CA GLN A 89 16.70 -11.86 -4.83
C GLN A 89 17.19 -12.00 -6.29
N ALA A 90 18.35 -12.56 -6.54
CA ALA A 90 18.83 -12.80 -7.91
C ALA A 90 17.82 -13.61 -8.73
N GLY A 91 17.26 -14.66 -8.12
CA GLY A 91 16.21 -15.48 -8.71
C GLY A 91 16.57 -16.05 -10.08
N ALA A 92 15.57 -16.15 -10.96
CA ALA A 92 15.75 -16.55 -12.35
C ALA A 92 16.35 -15.41 -13.19
N ASP A 93 15.97 -14.19 -12.90
CA ASP A 93 16.51 -12.94 -13.41
C ASP A 93 16.21 -11.82 -12.37
N GLY A 94 16.85 -10.64 -12.53
CA GLY A 94 16.64 -9.54 -11.59
C GLY A 94 15.18 -9.05 -11.54
N HIS A 95 14.43 -9.13 -12.66
CA HIS A 95 13.04 -8.70 -12.71
C HIS A 95 12.11 -9.59 -11.89
N SER A 96 12.47 -10.87 -11.68
CA SER A 96 11.67 -11.78 -10.86
C SER A 96 11.54 -11.33 -9.39
N SER A 97 12.43 -10.43 -8.92
CA SER A 97 12.32 -9.78 -7.61
C SER A 97 11.02 -8.98 -7.42
N GLN A 98 10.33 -8.60 -8.51
CA GLN A 98 8.98 -8.02 -8.45
C GLN A 98 7.98 -8.92 -7.71
N LEU A 99 8.09 -10.23 -7.85
CA LEU A 99 7.19 -11.19 -7.19
C LEU A 99 7.32 -11.15 -5.66
N THR A 100 8.44 -10.67 -5.15
CA THR A 100 8.86 -10.79 -3.76
C THR A 100 9.09 -9.46 -3.04
N TRP A 101 8.82 -8.34 -3.71
CA TRP A 101 9.04 -7.02 -3.14
C TRP A 101 8.29 -6.79 -1.81
N LEU A 102 7.06 -7.33 -1.67
CA LEU A 102 6.28 -7.25 -0.43
C LEU A 102 6.33 -8.53 0.42
N THR A 103 7.01 -9.58 -0.02
CA THR A 103 7.07 -10.87 0.70
C THR A 103 8.46 -11.21 1.23
N ALA A 104 9.50 -10.66 0.63
CA ALA A 104 10.90 -11.01 0.87
C ALA A 104 11.20 -12.51 0.70
N ALA A 105 10.40 -13.25 -0.06
CA ALA A 105 10.64 -14.65 -0.34
C ALA A 105 11.91 -14.78 -1.20
N ARG A 106 12.74 -15.79 -0.90
CA ARG A 106 14.05 -15.97 -1.52
C ARG A 106 13.96 -16.68 -2.86
N ASN A 107 14.92 -16.40 -3.73
CA ASN A 107 15.11 -17.08 -5.03
C ASN A 107 13.87 -17.02 -5.95
N PRO A 108 13.29 -15.84 -6.21
CA PRO A 108 12.10 -15.70 -7.03
C PRO A 108 12.31 -16.25 -8.46
N GLY A 109 11.30 -16.94 -9.00
CA GLY A 109 11.31 -17.47 -10.37
C GLY A 109 12.14 -18.74 -10.60
N LEU A 110 12.95 -19.21 -9.62
CA LEU A 110 13.69 -20.46 -9.73
C LEU A 110 12.78 -21.69 -9.57
N GLY A 111 13.24 -22.83 -10.10
CA GLY A 111 12.53 -24.10 -9.95
C GLY A 111 12.25 -24.43 -8.48
N GLY A 112 11.00 -24.71 -8.15
CA GLY A 112 10.56 -24.94 -6.76
C GLY A 112 10.28 -23.68 -5.94
N PHE A 113 10.40 -22.47 -6.50
CA PHE A 113 10.04 -21.23 -5.82
C PHE A 113 8.60 -21.28 -5.28
N ARG A 114 8.46 -20.87 -4.03
CA ARG A 114 7.16 -20.68 -3.38
C ARG A 114 7.15 -19.32 -2.69
N ASN A 115 6.19 -18.50 -3.09
CA ASN A 115 6.01 -17.21 -2.43
C ASN A 115 5.39 -17.38 -1.03
N THR A 116 5.47 -16.33 -0.23
CA THR A 116 4.97 -16.28 1.15
C THR A 116 3.96 -15.14 1.28
N ILE A 117 3.43 -14.94 2.50
CA ILE A 117 2.51 -13.82 2.75
C ILE A 117 3.20 -12.48 2.53
N SER A 118 2.54 -11.58 1.81
CA SER A 118 2.98 -10.20 1.66
C SER A 118 2.62 -9.34 2.88
N VAL A 119 3.37 -8.27 3.11
CA VAL A 119 3.20 -7.38 4.27
C VAL A 119 1.80 -6.75 4.32
N ASP A 120 1.21 -6.41 3.18
CA ASP A 120 -0.17 -5.90 3.10
C ASP A 120 -1.19 -6.95 3.55
N GLN A 121 -1.02 -8.21 3.14
CA GLN A 121 -1.92 -9.29 3.56
C GLN A 121 -1.72 -9.65 5.03
N LEU A 122 -0.50 -9.53 5.55
CA LEU A 122 -0.24 -9.69 6.98
C LEU A 122 -0.90 -8.57 7.79
N ALA A 123 -0.75 -7.32 7.37
CA ALA A 123 -1.40 -6.16 7.98
C ALA A 123 -2.93 -6.24 7.87
N ARG A 124 -3.46 -6.70 6.75
CA ARG A 124 -4.89 -6.96 6.53
C ARG A 124 -5.47 -7.91 7.58
N GLU A 125 -4.75 -8.97 7.95
CA GLU A 125 -5.24 -9.93 8.96
C GLU A 125 -5.52 -9.24 10.32
N GLN A 126 -4.82 -8.16 10.63
CA GLN A 126 -4.96 -7.41 11.88
C GLN A 126 -5.84 -6.16 11.76
N LEU A 127 -5.70 -5.41 10.68
CA LEU A 127 -6.30 -4.07 10.52
C LEU A 127 -7.49 -4.05 9.55
N GLY A 128 -7.52 -4.95 8.57
CA GLY A 128 -8.49 -4.94 7.48
C GLY A 128 -9.89 -5.43 7.85
N GLN A 129 -10.08 -6.01 9.03
CA GLN A 129 -11.39 -6.55 9.44
C GLN A 129 -12.44 -5.46 9.75
N LYS A 130 -12.01 -4.20 9.87
CA LYS A 130 -12.88 -3.06 10.21
C LYS A 130 -13.43 -2.34 8.98
N THR A 131 -12.97 -2.69 7.79
CA THR A 131 -13.32 -2.00 6.53
C THR A 131 -14.10 -2.92 5.60
N ARG A 132 -14.86 -2.32 4.65
CA ARG A 132 -15.61 -3.08 3.65
C ARG A 132 -14.69 -3.95 2.78
N PHE A 133 -13.54 -3.39 2.39
CA PHE A 133 -12.52 -4.09 1.63
C PHE A 133 -11.27 -4.23 2.50
N PRO A 134 -10.98 -5.44 3.01
CA PRO A 134 -9.84 -5.65 3.90
C PRO A 134 -8.48 -5.25 3.32
N SER A 135 -8.32 -5.42 1.99
CA SER A 135 -7.20 -4.91 1.20
C SER A 135 -7.64 -4.71 -0.24
N ILE A 136 -6.92 -3.87 -0.97
CA ILE A 136 -7.12 -3.60 -2.40
C ILE A 136 -5.76 -3.71 -3.08
N SER A 137 -5.70 -4.51 -4.15
CA SER A 137 -4.53 -4.59 -5.03
C SER A 137 -4.87 -3.93 -6.36
N LEU A 138 -4.03 -3.00 -6.79
CA LEU A 138 -4.20 -2.24 -8.02
C LEU A 138 -2.99 -2.45 -8.93
N SER A 139 -3.20 -2.34 -10.24
CA SER A 139 -2.15 -2.38 -11.24
C SER A 139 -2.47 -1.40 -12.37
N THR A 140 -1.46 -0.84 -13.00
CA THR A 140 -1.66 -0.02 -14.21
C THR A 140 -1.93 -0.88 -15.45
N SER A 141 -1.66 -2.20 -15.40
CA SER A 141 -1.90 -3.11 -16.52
C SER A 141 -2.15 -4.53 -16.02
N GLY A 142 -3.25 -5.12 -16.48
CA GLY A 142 -3.62 -6.51 -16.16
C GLY A 142 -3.87 -6.79 -14.68
N THR A 143 -3.89 -8.05 -14.32
CA THR A 143 -4.24 -8.53 -12.96
C THR A 143 -3.04 -8.88 -12.08
N ASN A 144 -1.81 -8.63 -12.54
CA ASN A 144 -0.61 -8.89 -11.74
C ASN A 144 -0.57 -7.99 -10.51
N SER A 145 -0.13 -8.54 -9.39
CA SER A 145 0.04 -7.79 -8.15
C SER A 145 1.27 -8.28 -7.37
N GLN A 146 1.60 -7.54 -6.32
CA GLN A 146 2.64 -7.93 -5.36
C GLN A 146 2.05 -8.44 -4.05
N SER A 147 0.72 -8.57 -3.99
CA SER A 147 -0.02 -9.08 -2.84
C SER A 147 -0.16 -10.60 -2.92
N TYR A 148 0.28 -11.29 -1.88
CA TYR A 148 0.25 -12.75 -1.80
C TYR A 148 -0.36 -13.21 -0.49
N THR A 149 -1.22 -14.21 -0.58
CA THR A 149 -1.80 -14.86 0.59
C THR A 149 -0.73 -15.65 1.36
N ARG A 150 -1.05 -16.10 2.57
CA ARG A 150 -0.16 -16.95 3.39
C ARG A 150 0.24 -18.28 2.72
N SER A 151 -0.57 -18.76 1.78
CA SER A 151 -0.27 -19.93 0.96
C SER A 151 0.55 -19.62 -0.29
N GLY A 152 1.00 -18.36 -0.47
CA GLY A 152 1.79 -17.96 -1.63
C GLY A 152 0.99 -17.76 -2.92
N VAL A 153 -0.34 -17.67 -2.83
CA VAL A 153 -1.21 -17.39 -3.97
C VAL A 153 -1.34 -15.89 -4.16
N MET A 154 -1.10 -15.42 -5.39
CA MET A 154 -1.25 -14.01 -5.76
C MET A 154 -2.71 -13.55 -5.62
N VAL A 155 -2.92 -12.39 -5.01
CA VAL A 155 -4.20 -11.70 -4.98
C VAL A 155 -4.30 -10.86 -6.24
N PRO A 156 -5.26 -11.11 -7.14
CA PRO A 156 -5.37 -10.37 -8.40
C PRO A 156 -5.59 -8.87 -8.17
N ALA A 157 -4.96 -8.05 -9.00
CA ALA A 157 -5.15 -6.60 -8.99
C ALA A 157 -6.36 -6.18 -9.84
N GLU A 158 -6.98 -5.07 -9.46
CA GLU A 158 -7.88 -4.31 -10.33
C GLU A 158 -7.08 -3.27 -11.11
N HIS A 159 -7.27 -3.22 -12.42
CA HIS A 159 -6.54 -2.30 -13.30
C HIS A 159 -7.44 -1.27 -13.99
N ARG A 160 -8.77 -1.39 -13.84
CA ARG A 160 -9.74 -0.46 -14.41
C ARG A 160 -10.25 0.51 -13.35
N PRO A 161 -9.90 1.81 -13.46
CA PRO A 161 -10.36 2.84 -12.54
C PRO A 161 -11.89 2.93 -12.43
N SER A 162 -12.61 2.76 -13.55
CA SER A 162 -14.09 2.76 -13.58
C SER A 162 -14.68 1.64 -12.74
N ALA A 163 -14.15 0.41 -12.88
CA ALA A 163 -14.58 -0.76 -12.12
C ALA A 163 -14.26 -0.62 -10.63
N LEU A 164 -13.08 -0.07 -10.30
CA LEU A 164 -12.70 0.25 -8.93
C LEU A 164 -13.68 1.24 -8.31
N PHE A 165 -13.99 2.34 -9.00
CA PHE A 165 -14.94 3.36 -8.52
C PHE A 165 -16.33 2.77 -8.29
N GLN A 166 -16.84 1.99 -9.23
CA GLN A 166 -18.11 1.27 -9.11
C GLN A 166 -18.14 0.37 -7.87
N LYS A 167 -17.08 -0.42 -7.69
CA LYS A 167 -16.93 -1.35 -6.57
C LYS A 167 -16.92 -0.61 -5.23
N MET A 168 -16.28 0.56 -5.15
CA MET A 168 -16.12 1.32 -3.91
C MET A 168 -17.34 2.17 -3.56
N PHE A 169 -17.92 2.88 -4.52
CA PHE A 169 -18.79 4.01 -4.25
C PHE A 169 -20.22 3.88 -4.83
N MET A 170 -20.41 3.06 -5.87
CA MET A 170 -21.73 2.92 -6.48
C MET A 170 -22.53 1.77 -5.84
N GLN A 171 -23.78 2.03 -5.48
CA GLN A 171 -24.65 0.98 -4.95
C GLN A 171 -24.89 -0.09 -6.02
N GLY A 172 -24.80 -1.36 -5.62
CA GLY A 172 -25.19 -2.48 -6.49
C GLY A 172 -26.70 -2.54 -6.69
N LYS A 173 -27.11 -3.09 -7.82
CA LYS A 173 -28.54 -3.37 -8.06
C LYS A 173 -29.04 -4.45 -7.11
N PRO A 174 -30.31 -4.42 -6.67
CA PRO A 174 -30.84 -5.40 -5.73
C PRO A 174 -30.55 -6.86 -6.11
N TYR A 175 -30.67 -7.22 -7.39
CA TYR A 175 -30.42 -8.58 -7.85
C TYR A 175 -28.92 -8.98 -7.73
N GLU A 176 -27.99 -8.03 -7.85
CA GLU A 176 -26.54 -8.26 -7.70
C GLU A 176 -26.22 -8.53 -6.25
N ILE A 177 -26.82 -7.78 -5.34
CA ILE A 177 -26.68 -7.97 -3.88
C ILE A 177 -27.20 -9.36 -3.49
N GLU A 178 -28.40 -9.72 -3.95
CA GLU A 178 -28.99 -11.04 -3.69
C GLU A 178 -28.14 -12.18 -4.27
N ARG A 179 -27.58 -12.01 -5.46
CA ARG A 179 -26.64 -12.98 -6.05
C ARG A 179 -25.39 -13.13 -5.19
N GLN A 180 -24.82 -12.03 -4.70
CA GLN A 180 -23.63 -12.08 -3.83
C GLN A 180 -23.94 -12.77 -2.50
N LYS A 181 -25.08 -12.49 -1.88
CA LYS A 181 -25.56 -13.18 -0.66
C LYS A 181 -25.65 -14.70 -0.87
N ARG A 182 -26.23 -15.14 -1.99
CA ARG A 182 -26.29 -16.58 -2.32
C ARG A 182 -24.92 -17.19 -2.44
N LEU A 183 -24.00 -16.58 -3.19
CA LEU A 183 -22.62 -17.08 -3.35
C LEU A 183 -21.89 -17.20 -1.99
N LEU A 184 -22.07 -16.23 -1.10
CA LEU A 184 -21.48 -16.30 0.25
C LEU A 184 -22.13 -17.40 1.11
N SER A 185 -23.43 -17.59 0.99
CA SER A 185 -24.17 -18.66 1.68
C SER A 185 -23.71 -20.05 1.21
N ASP A 186 -23.61 -20.25 -0.11
CA ASP A 186 -23.14 -21.49 -0.69
C ASP A 186 -21.69 -21.78 -0.28
N GLY A 187 -20.82 -20.76 -0.30
CA GLY A 187 -19.45 -20.87 0.17
C GLY A 187 -19.36 -21.28 1.65
N ARG A 188 -20.19 -20.72 2.52
CA ARG A 188 -20.26 -21.13 3.94
C ARG A 188 -20.67 -22.57 4.09
N SER A 189 -21.71 -23.01 3.38
CA SER A 189 -22.19 -24.41 3.41
C SER A 189 -21.08 -25.42 3.02
N ILE A 190 -20.27 -25.06 1.99
CA ILE A 190 -19.11 -25.86 1.60
C ILE A 190 -18.06 -25.90 2.72
N LEU A 191 -17.74 -24.75 3.34
CA LEU A 191 -16.77 -24.67 4.44
C LEU A 191 -17.21 -25.47 5.66
N ASP A 192 -18.51 -25.45 6.02
CA ASP A 192 -19.07 -26.23 7.12
C ASP A 192 -18.93 -27.73 6.87
N SER A 193 -19.22 -28.17 5.63
CA SER A 193 -19.05 -29.57 5.23
C SER A 193 -17.60 -30.01 5.31
N LEU A 194 -16.66 -29.22 4.75
CA LEU A 194 -15.22 -29.49 4.81
C LEU A 194 -14.71 -29.50 6.24
N GLY A 195 -15.18 -28.56 7.09
CA GLY A 195 -14.82 -28.50 8.50
C GLY A 195 -15.26 -29.76 9.27
N ALA A 196 -16.46 -30.26 8.99
CA ALA A 196 -16.96 -31.50 9.59
C ALA A 196 -16.14 -32.72 9.17
N GLN A 197 -15.85 -32.88 7.88
CA GLN A 197 -15.03 -33.97 7.35
C GLN A 197 -13.61 -33.93 7.93
N THR A 198 -13.02 -32.75 8.02
CA THR A 198 -11.64 -32.60 8.51
C THR A 198 -11.57 -32.92 10.01
N ARG A 199 -12.56 -32.56 10.83
CA ARG A 199 -12.63 -32.94 12.26
C ARG A 199 -12.71 -34.48 12.43
N MET A 200 -13.43 -35.16 11.57
CA MET A 200 -13.46 -36.64 11.59
C MET A 200 -12.12 -37.23 11.22
N LEU A 201 -11.44 -36.67 10.22
CA LEU A 201 -10.12 -37.13 9.79
C LEU A 201 -9.05 -36.96 10.86
N GLN A 202 -9.07 -35.83 11.61
CA GLN A 202 -8.11 -35.58 12.72
C GLN A 202 -8.09 -36.67 13.78
N LYS A 203 -9.24 -37.34 13.99
CA LYS A 203 -9.33 -38.46 14.96
C LYS A 203 -8.66 -39.75 14.50
N ARG A 204 -8.34 -39.85 13.20
CA ARG A 204 -7.84 -41.06 12.53
C ARG A 204 -6.38 -41.00 12.09
N VAL A 205 -5.75 -39.82 12.21
CA VAL A 205 -4.40 -39.60 11.68
C VAL A 205 -3.34 -39.46 12.78
N SER A 206 -2.08 -39.57 12.38
CA SER A 206 -0.91 -39.43 13.25
C SER A 206 -0.81 -38.02 13.87
N ALA A 207 0.00 -37.83 14.91
CA ALA A 207 0.24 -36.53 15.51
C ALA A 207 0.91 -35.54 14.52
N ALA A 208 1.74 -36.03 13.59
CA ALA A 208 2.37 -35.19 12.57
C ALA A 208 1.36 -34.69 11.55
N ASP A 209 0.48 -35.59 11.07
CA ASP A 209 -0.57 -35.21 10.13
C ASP A 209 -1.66 -34.34 10.76
N ARG A 210 -1.89 -34.51 12.07
CA ARG A 210 -2.81 -33.66 12.83
C ARG A 210 -2.37 -32.20 12.81
N ARG A 211 -1.05 -31.92 12.94
CA ARG A 211 -0.52 -30.55 12.81
C ARG A 211 -0.77 -29.97 11.41
N ARG A 212 -0.56 -30.75 10.33
CA ARG A 212 -0.87 -30.32 8.95
C ARG A 212 -2.37 -30.02 8.76
N LEU A 213 -3.23 -30.86 9.33
CA LEU A 213 -4.67 -30.63 9.32
C LEU A 213 -5.08 -29.39 10.13
N GLU A 214 -4.38 -29.05 11.21
CA GLU A 214 -4.61 -27.81 11.97
C GLU A 214 -4.31 -26.57 11.12
N GLU A 215 -3.24 -26.58 10.32
CA GLU A 215 -2.94 -25.49 9.38
C GLU A 215 -4.06 -25.34 8.34
N TYR A 216 -4.55 -26.44 7.80
CA TYR A 216 -5.69 -26.47 6.90
C TYR A 216 -6.97 -25.92 7.57
N PHE A 217 -7.28 -26.33 8.80
CA PHE A 217 -8.39 -25.80 9.60
C PHE A 217 -8.28 -24.30 9.82
N ASN A 218 -7.09 -23.84 10.17
CA ASN A 218 -6.87 -22.41 10.37
C ASN A 218 -7.09 -21.62 9.07
N SER A 219 -6.82 -22.24 7.92
CA SER A 219 -7.14 -21.67 6.61
C SER A 219 -8.65 -21.60 6.37
N LEU A 220 -9.38 -22.68 6.63
CA LEU A 220 -10.84 -22.72 6.52
C LEU A 220 -11.52 -21.66 7.42
N ARG A 221 -11.09 -21.56 8.68
CA ARG A 221 -11.62 -20.56 9.62
C ARG A 221 -11.32 -19.12 9.20
N ARG A 222 -10.17 -18.87 8.54
CA ARG A 222 -9.87 -17.54 7.96
C ARG A 222 -10.84 -17.22 6.82
N THR A 223 -11.07 -18.16 5.92
CA THR A 223 -11.99 -18.00 4.79
C THR A 223 -13.43 -17.78 5.27
N GLU A 224 -13.88 -18.53 6.28
CA GLU A 224 -15.17 -18.34 6.92
C GLU A 224 -15.33 -16.93 7.50
N ARG A 225 -14.33 -16.44 8.23
CA ARG A 225 -14.35 -15.06 8.74
C ARG A 225 -14.42 -14.03 7.62
N GLN A 226 -13.76 -14.27 6.49
CA GLN A 226 -13.81 -13.37 5.32
C GLN A 226 -15.22 -13.35 4.71
N PHE A 227 -15.88 -14.50 4.60
CA PHE A 227 -17.26 -14.58 4.10
C PHE A 227 -18.25 -13.86 5.04
N ASN A 228 -18.14 -14.09 6.35
CA ASN A 228 -18.96 -13.41 7.33
C ASN A 228 -18.76 -11.90 7.34
N GLN A 229 -17.51 -11.45 7.18
CA GLN A 229 -17.21 -10.03 7.05
C GLN A 229 -17.81 -9.46 5.76
N ALA A 230 -17.61 -10.10 4.61
CA ALA A 230 -18.17 -9.65 3.35
C ALA A 230 -19.70 -9.55 3.41
N ASP A 231 -20.37 -10.56 3.97
CA ASP A 231 -21.81 -10.59 4.17
C ASP A 231 -22.30 -9.41 5.03
N SER A 232 -21.63 -9.14 6.14
CA SER A 232 -21.97 -8.03 7.05
C SER A 232 -21.92 -6.63 6.41
N TRP A 233 -21.27 -6.50 5.26
CA TRP A 233 -21.16 -5.25 4.51
C TRP A 233 -22.15 -5.15 3.34
N LEU A 234 -22.80 -6.24 2.92
CA LEU A 234 -23.73 -6.21 1.79
C LEU A 234 -24.97 -5.35 2.08
N ASP A 235 -25.46 -5.37 3.32
CA ASP A 235 -26.63 -4.60 3.72
C ASP A 235 -26.30 -3.13 4.10
N LYS A 236 -25.01 -2.79 4.20
CA LYS A 236 -24.61 -1.41 4.50
C LYS A 236 -24.48 -0.62 3.20
N PRO A 237 -24.95 0.63 3.14
CA PRO A 237 -24.76 1.47 1.97
C PRO A 237 -23.26 1.70 1.74
N LYS A 238 -22.88 1.83 0.47
CA LYS A 238 -21.54 2.29 0.12
C LYS A 238 -21.42 3.79 0.39
N PRO A 239 -20.22 4.28 0.74
CA PRO A 239 -20.02 5.71 0.96
C PRO A 239 -20.29 6.51 -0.31
N SER A 240 -20.85 7.71 -0.17
CA SER A 240 -20.97 8.69 -1.23
C SER A 240 -19.72 9.55 -1.25
N VAL A 241 -19.23 9.87 -2.44
CA VAL A 241 -18.09 10.77 -2.69
C VAL A 241 -18.50 11.84 -3.69
N ASP A 242 -17.96 13.05 -3.52
CA ASP A 242 -18.13 14.12 -4.50
C ASP A 242 -17.05 13.98 -5.60
N ALA A 243 -17.25 12.97 -6.43
CA ALA A 243 -16.40 12.68 -7.57
C ALA A 243 -17.19 11.90 -8.62
N GLN A 244 -16.88 12.13 -9.88
CA GLN A 244 -17.44 11.37 -10.98
C GLN A 244 -16.67 10.07 -11.19
N GLN A 245 -17.36 9.06 -11.70
CA GLN A 245 -16.72 7.82 -12.12
C GLN A 245 -15.74 8.14 -13.27
N PRO A 246 -14.45 7.77 -13.12
CA PRO A 246 -13.49 7.96 -14.18
C PRO A 246 -13.79 7.07 -15.38
N GLU A 247 -13.42 7.51 -16.56
CA GLU A 247 -13.36 6.67 -17.75
C GLU A 247 -12.05 5.88 -17.76
N ASP A 248 -12.11 4.65 -18.25
CA ASP A 248 -10.92 3.82 -18.41
C ASP A 248 -10.11 4.29 -19.62
N ILE A 249 -8.79 4.27 -19.50
CA ILE A 249 -7.89 4.56 -20.61
C ILE A 249 -7.58 3.23 -21.32
N GLU A 250 -8.11 3.10 -22.54
CA GLU A 250 -7.94 1.90 -23.37
C GLU A 250 -6.54 1.79 -23.99
N ASN A 251 -5.83 2.91 -24.11
CA ASN A 251 -4.50 2.94 -24.70
C ASN A 251 -3.45 2.44 -23.72
N ASP A 252 -2.86 1.29 -24.02
CA ASP A 252 -1.82 0.68 -23.17
C ASP A 252 -0.55 1.50 -23.09
N ASN A 253 -0.27 2.38 -24.06
CA ASN A 253 0.88 3.30 -24.05
C ASN A 253 0.72 4.45 -23.05
N ASP A 254 -0.51 4.83 -22.65
CA ASP A 254 -0.73 5.88 -21.66
C ASP A 254 -0.52 5.36 -20.22
N LEU A 255 0.71 4.96 -19.91
CA LEU A 255 1.12 4.53 -18.59
C LEU A 255 0.87 5.60 -17.52
N ILE A 256 1.15 6.86 -17.86
CA ILE A 256 1.07 7.98 -16.91
C ILE A 256 -0.38 8.34 -16.62
N GLY A 257 -1.25 8.41 -17.62
CA GLY A 257 -2.68 8.65 -17.43
C GLY A 257 -3.33 7.56 -16.58
N ARG A 258 -3.05 6.28 -16.87
CA ARG A 258 -3.54 5.14 -16.04
C ARG A 258 -3.02 5.21 -14.61
N THR A 259 -1.75 5.56 -14.42
CA THR A 259 -1.17 5.76 -13.08
C THR A 259 -1.91 6.88 -12.34
N ASN A 260 -2.11 8.02 -12.98
CA ASN A 260 -2.77 9.18 -12.38
C ASN A 260 -4.22 8.88 -11.97
N LEU A 261 -4.99 8.17 -12.81
CA LEU A 261 -6.36 7.77 -12.47
C LEU A 261 -6.41 6.90 -11.22
N LEU A 262 -5.50 5.92 -11.08
CA LEU A 262 -5.42 5.08 -9.88
C LEU A 262 -5.01 5.90 -8.66
N MET A 263 -4.00 6.79 -8.79
CA MET A 263 -3.52 7.63 -7.69
C MET A 263 -4.60 8.60 -7.18
N GLN A 264 -5.45 9.13 -8.07
CA GLN A 264 -6.56 10.03 -7.69
C GLN A 264 -7.67 9.31 -6.91
N LEU A 265 -7.88 8.01 -7.11
CA LEU A 265 -8.88 7.23 -6.38
C LEU A 265 -8.44 6.87 -4.95
N ILE A 266 -7.14 6.75 -4.69
CA ILE A 266 -6.62 6.35 -3.38
C ILE A 266 -7.07 7.31 -2.25
N PRO A 267 -6.97 8.65 -2.38
CA PRO A 267 -7.46 9.57 -1.35
C PRO A 267 -8.96 9.43 -1.06
N LEU A 268 -9.79 9.08 -2.04
CA LEU A 268 -11.22 8.84 -1.84
C LEU A 268 -11.47 7.55 -1.07
N ILE A 269 -10.75 6.47 -1.40
CA ILE A 269 -10.83 5.17 -0.70
C ILE A 269 -10.39 5.32 0.75
N VAL A 270 -9.32 6.07 0.99
CA VAL A 270 -8.76 6.35 2.31
C VAL A 270 -9.70 7.23 3.14
N GLN A 271 -10.23 8.30 2.54
CA GLN A 271 -11.16 9.25 3.19
C GLN A 271 -12.45 8.56 3.67
N THR A 272 -12.96 7.64 2.87
CA THR A 272 -14.19 6.90 3.19
C THR A 272 -13.96 5.68 4.08
N ASP A 273 -12.71 5.44 4.47
CA ASP A 273 -12.27 4.23 5.19
C ASP A 273 -12.77 2.92 4.55
N SER A 274 -12.91 2.95 3.21
CA SER A 274 -13.35 1.79 2.43
C SER A 274 -12.32 0.67 2.45
N SER A 275 -11.02 1.01 2.48
CA SER A 275 -9.91 0.09 2.72
C SER A 275 -8.76 0.82 3.41
N ARG A 276 -7.99 0.08 4.22
CA ARG A 276 -6.79 0.58 4.91
C ARG A 276 -5.49 0.03 4.36
N MET A 277 -5.56 -0.99 3.50
CA MET A 277 -4.41 -1.65 2.88
C MET A 277 -4.57 -1.57 1.38
N ILE A 278 -3.69 -0.82 0.71
CA ILE A 278 -3.72 -0.61 -0.74
C ILE A 278 -2.33 -0.89 -1.30
N THR A 279 -2.26 -1.74 -2.32
CA THR A 279 -1.04 -1.95 -3.10
C THR A 279 -1.24 -1.50 -4.53
N VAL A 280 -0.23 -0.90 -5.13
CA VAL A 280 -0.24 -0.47 -6.54
C VAL A 280 1.02 -0.98 -7.22
N LEU A 281 0.84 -1.72 -8.30
CA LEU A 281 1.92 -2.12 -9.18
C LEU A 281 1.87 -1.27 -10.45
N ILE A 282 2.90 -0.46 -10.65
CA ILE A 282 3.08 0.32 -11.88
C ILE A 282 3.95 -0.51 -12.80
N GLN A 283 3.40 -0.93 -13.93
CA GLN A 283 4.09 -1.70 -14.95
C GLN A 283 3.64 -1.26 -16.35
N GLY A 284 4.58 -1.22 -17.27
CA GLY A 284 4.40 -0.93 -18.68
C GLY A 284 5.71 -1.27 -19.36
N ARG A 285 5.93 -2.58 -19.63
CA ARG A 285 7.25 -3.04 -20.04
C ARG A 285 7.50 -2.84 -21.52
N SER A 286 6.56 -3.29 -22.34
CA SER A 286 6.74 -3.42 -23.79
C SER A 286 6.14 -2.26 -24.57
N ASP A 287 5.43 -1.38 -23.91
CA ASP A 287 4.76 -0.25 -24.53
C ASP A 287 5.65 0.97 -24.48
N VAL A 288 5.62 1.79 -25.54
CA VAL A 288 6.29 3.09 -25.57
C VAL A 288 5.40 4.09 -24.84
N PRO A 289 5.79 4.57 -23.64
CA PRO A 289 4.92 5.47 -22.88
C PRO A 289 4.65 6.79 -23.63
N GLU A 290 3.40 7.25 -23.57
CA GLU A 290 2.99 8.56 -24.13
C GLU A 290 3.55 9.72 -23.29
N VAL A 291 4.87 9.88 -23.35
CA VAL A 291 5.58 11.00 -22.72
C VAL A 291 6.34 11.76 -23.81
N PRO A 292 6.22 13.10 -23.90
CA PRO A 292 6.89 13.87 -24.93
C PRO A 292 8.42 13.60 -24.99
N GLY A 293 8.89 13.20 -26.17
CA GLY A 293 10.30 12.88 -26.42
C GLY A 293 10.71 11.49 -25.94
N VAL A 294 9.78 10.58 -25.69
CA VAL A 294 10.00 9.16 -25.50
C VAL A 294 9.58 8.41 -26.74
N THR A 295 10.48 7.58 -27.30
CA THR A 295 10.30 6.84 -28.53
C THR A 295 10.62 5.36 -28.41
N VAL A 296 11.11 4.93 -27.25
CA VAL A 296 11.54 3.57 -26.94
C VAL A 296 10.74 3.07 -25.74
N ASP A 297 10.44 1.77 -25.68
CA ASP A 297 9.70 1.17 -24.58
C ASP A 297 10.46 1.29 -23.24
N HIS A 298 9.67 1.36 -22.16
CA HIS A 298 10.19 1.62 -20.82
C HIS A 298 11.22 0.55 -20.36
N HIS A 299 11.00 -0.73 -20.71
CA HIS A 299 11.93 -1.80 -20.35
C HIS A 299 13.29 -1.65 -21.04
N ASN A 300 13.28 -1.35 -22.34
CA ASN A 300 14.52 -1.13 -23.09
C ASN A 300 15.28 0.11 -22.59
N LEU A 301 14.54 1.17 -22.21
CA LEU A 301 15.14 2.36 -21.60
C LEU A 301 15.73 2.05 -20.21
N SER A 302 15.11 1.18 -19.43
CA SER A 302 15.66 0.78 -18.13
C SER A 302 16.98 0.03 -18.25
N HIS A 303 17.25 -0.59 -19.42
CA HIS A 303 18.53 -1.21 -19.81
C HIS A 303 19.35 -0.27 -20.70
N HIS A 304 19.56 0.94 -20.21
CA HIS A 304 20.16 2.03 -20.98
C HIS A 304 21.63 1.80 -21.41
N GLY A 305 22.38 0.90 -20.77
CA GLY A 305 23.78 0.63 -21.14
C GLY A 305 24.71 1.84 -20.99
N GLN A 306 24.36 2.83 -20.17
CA GLN A 306 25.02 4.14 -20.03
C GLN A 306 24.89 5.05 -21.26
N ASP A 307 23.96 4.76 -22.17
CA ASP A 307 23.61 5.60 -23.29
C ASP A 307 22.84 6.84 -22.80
N GLU A 308 23.37 8.04 -23.06
CA GLU A 308 22.82 9.30 -22.57
C GLU A 308 21.40 9.59 -23.13
N GLU A 309 21.12 9.24 -24.39
CA GLU A 309 19.81 9.44 -25.01
C GLU A 309 18.76 8.54 -24.36
N LYS A 310 19.11 7.27 -24.06
CA LYS A 310 18.23 6.37 -23.33
C LYS A 310 17.98 6.84 -21.91
N ILE A 311 19.01 7.33 -21.21
CA ILE A 311 18.88 7.88 -19.85
C ILE A 311 17.98 9.12 -19.88
N GLU A 312 18.13 10.00 -20.88
CA GLU A 312 17.25 11.17 -21.01
C GLU A 312 15.78 10.76 -21.20
N GLN A 313 15.49 9.78 -22.06
CA GLN A 313 14.13 9.29 -22.27
C GLN A 313 13.58 8.58 -21.01
N LEU A 314 14.39 7.75 -20.35
CA LEU A 314 14.03 7.09 -19.10
C LEU A 314 13.65 8.09 -18.02
N THR A 315 14.49 9.12 -17.83
CA THR A 315 14.24 10.13 -16.80
C THR A 315 12.99 10.97 -17.08
N LYS A 316 12.57 11.13 -18.33
CA LYS A 316 11.27 11.75 -18.67
C LYS A 316 10.10 10.93 -18.14
N ILE A 317 10.11 9.61 -18.34
CA ILE A 317 9.06 8.71 -17.81
C ILE A 317 9.04 8.77 -16.29
N GLU A 318 10.19 8.60 -15.66
CA GLU A 318 10.31 8.57 -14.20
C GLU A 318 9.94 9.91 -13.57
N THR A 319 10.20 11.04 -14.24
CA THR A 319 9.74 12.37 -13.85
C THR A 319 8.20 12.41 -13.73
N GLU A 320 7.49 11.88 -14.70
CA GLU A 320 6.02 11.85 -14.65
C GLU A 320 5.49 10.90 -13.57
N LEU A 321 6.18 9.77 -13.31
CA LEU A 321 5.84 8.89 -12.19
C LEU A 321 6.06 9.57 -10.83
N MET A 322 7.14 10.34 -10.68
CA MET A 322 7.41 11.11 -9.46
C MET A 322 6.40 12.24 -9.25
N LYS A 323 5.95 12.92 -10.33
CA LYS A 323 4.85 13.90 -10.26
C LYS A 323 3.54 13.22 -9.83
N SER A 324 3.22 12.04 -10.37
CA SER A 324 2.04 11.26 -9.98
C SER A 324 2.09 10.89 -8.49
N PHE A 325 3.25 10.49 -7.98
CA PHE A 325 3.46 10.24 -6.55
C PHE A 325 3.28 11.51 -5.71
N GLY A 326 3.87 12.63 -6.12
CA GLY A 326 3.67 13.94 -5.46
C GLY A 326 2.21 14.36 -5.42
N GLY A 327 1.47 14.14 -6.52
CA GLY A 327 0.03 14.38 -6.60
C GLY A 327 -0.78 13.54 -5.59
N LEU A 328 -0.42 12.27 -5.40
CA LEU A 328 -1.03 11.42 -4.37
C LEU A 328 -0.77 11.97 -2.96
N ILE A 329 0.48 12.33 -2.65
CA ILE A 329 0.84 12.89 -1.34
C ILE A 329 0.08 14.19 -1.09
N GLY A 330 0.02 15.09 -2.09
CA GLY A 330 -0.76 16.33 -2.04
C GLY A 330 -2.25 16.07 -1.82
N GLY A 331 -2.82 15.08 -2.54
CA GLY A 331 -4.21 14.67 -2.39
C GLY A 331 -4.56 14.15 -0.99
N LEU A 332 -3.67 13.36 -0.38
CA LEU A 332 -3.83 12.89 1.01
C LEU A 332 -3.65 14.04 2.02
N LYS A 333 -2.70 14.94 1.77
CA LYS A 333 -2.39 16.07 2.66
C LYS A 333 -3.50 17.12 2.68
N SER A 334 -4.19 17.34 1.56
CA SER A 334 -5.28 18.31 1.43
C SER A 334 -6.55 17.94 2.19
N LYS A 335 -6.75 16.66 2.51
CA LYS A 335 -7.96 16.17 3.18
C LYS A 335 -7.75 16.05 4.67
N GLN A 336 -8.74 16.49 5.46
CA GLN A 336 -8.68 16.53 6.93
C GLN A 336 -9.33 15.31 7.58
N GLU A 337 -8.73 14.79 8.64
CA GLU A 337 -9.25 13.71 9.48
C GLU A 337 -8.75 13.88 10.93
N GLY A 338 -9.66 13.86 11.91
CA GLY A 338 -9.29 13.84 13.33
C GLY A 338 -8.37 14.97 13.77
N GLY A 339 -8.46 16.14 13.09
CA GLY A 339 -7.67 17.33 13.42
C GLY A 339 -6.28 17.39 12.78
N GLY A 340 -5.95 16.43 11.95
CA GLY A 340 -4.77 16.42 11.08
C GLY A 340 -5.15 16.12 9.63
N SER A 341 -4.17 15.86 8.78
CA SER A 341 -4.42 15.44 7.41
C SER A 341 -4.58 13.91 7.30
N LEU A 342 -5.22 13.42 6.22
CA LEU A 342 -5.23 11.99 5.93
C LEU A 342 -3.82 11.41 5.81
N LEU A 343 -2.86 12.20 5.32
CA LEU A 343 -1.47 11.79 5.17
C LEU A 343 -0.83 11.43 6.51
N GLU A 344 -1.14 12.15 7.60
CA GLU A 344 -0.61 11.86 8.95
C GLU A 344 -1.03 10.48 9.48
N ASN A 345 -2.13 9.94 8.99
CA ASN A 345 -2.63 8.61 9.36
C ASN A 345 -2.43 7.55 8.26
N THR A 346 -1.82 7.92 7.15
CA THR A 346 -1.56 7.04 6.00
C THR A 346 -0.08 6.97 5.71
N SER A 347 0.52 5.80 5.94
CA SER A 347 1.90 5.52 5.52
C SER A 347 1.88 5.19 4.03
N VAL A 348 2.63 5.93 3.23
CA VAL A 348 2.77 5.70 1.79
C VAL A 348 4.21 5.28 1.50
N LEU A 349 4.40 4.03 1.10
CA LEU A 349 5.67 3.49 0.64
C LEU A 349 5.70 3.53 -0.89
N PHE A 350 6.67 4.22 -1.46
CA PHE A 350 6.92 4.26 -2.89
C PHE A 350 8.32 3.73 -3.19
N GLY A 351 8.47 2.92 -4.21
CA GLY A 351 9.79 2.40 -4.58
C GLY A 351 9.77 1.40 -5.71
N SER A 352 10.84 0.63 -5.81
CA SER A 352 10.99 -0.43 -6.81
C SER A 352 11.63 -1.68 -6.23
N ASN A 353 11.43 -2.79 -6.94
CA ASN A 353 12.09 -4.06 -6.68
C ASN A 353 13.51 -4.15 -7.25
N LEU A 354 13.92 -3.18 -8.06
CA LEU A 354 15.28 -3.05 -8.60
C LEU A 354 15.90 -1.74 -8.14
N GLY A 355 17.12 -1.80 -7.66
CA GLY A 355 17.94 -0.61 -7.36
C GLY A 355 18.67 -0.10 -8.59
N ASN A 356 19.01 -1.02 -9.52
CA ASN A 356 19.58 -0.69 -10.81
C ASN A 356 19.08 -1.70 -11.87
N ALA A 357 18.09 -1.30 -12.64
CA ALA A 357 17.52 -2.15 -13.67
C ALA A 357 18.51 -2.48 -14.80
N ASN A 358 19.38 -1.53 -15.16
CA ASN A 358 20.40 -1.71 -16.20
C ASN A 358 21.38 -2.88 -15.88
N ALA A 359 21.62 -3.14 -14.60
CA ALA A 359 22.46 -4.24 -14.12
C ALA A 359 21.64 -5.42 -13.54
N HIS A 360 20.32 -5.39 -13.63
CA HIS A 360 19.42 -6.33 -12.93
C HIS A 360 19.71 -6.43 -11.42
N ASP A 361 20.19 -5.34 -10.81
CA ASP A 361 20.60 -5.34 -9.41
C ASP A 361 19.39 -5.03 -8.49
N TRP A 362 19.08 -5.96 -7.61
CA TRP A 362 18.01 -5.88 -6.61
C TRP A 362 18.48 -5.26 -5.27
N ARG A 363 19.72 -4.75 -5.21
CA ARG A 363 20.29 -4.09 -4.03
C ARG A 363 20.07 -2.59 -4.11
N ASN A 364 20.21 -1.94 -2.95
CA ASN A 364 20.04 -0.48 -2.82
C ASN A 364 18.72 0.00 -3.45
N LEU A 365 17.62 -0.62 -3.04
CA LEU A 365 16.28 -0.33 -3.57
C LEU A 365 15.93 1.15 -3.36
N PRO A 366 15.34 1.82 -4.37
CA PRO A 366 14.81 3.17 -4.22
C PRO A 366 13.52 3.12 -3.37
N ILE A 367 13.61 3.61 -2.13
CA ILE A 367 12.49 3.57 -1.18
C ILE A 367 12.24 4.95 -0.62
N ILE A 368 11.03 5.44 -0.79
CA ILE A 368 10.51 6.67 -0.18
C ILE A 368 9.34 6.29 0.72
N LEU A 369 9.38 6.70 1.98
CA LEU A 369 8.27 6.58 2.92
C LEU A 369 7.72 7.97 3.21
N ALA A 370 6.40 8.16 3.02
CA ALA A 370 5.73 9.42 3.32
C ALA A 370 4.58 9.24 4.31
N GLY A 371 4.26 10.25 5.08
CA GLY A 371 3.12 10.31 5.98
C GLY A 371 3.19 9.34 7.18
N GLY A 372 2.04 8.82 7.61
CA GLY A 372 1.95 7.84 8.72
C GLY A 372 2.22 8.39 10.11
N GLY A 373 2.53 9.70 10.24
CA GLY A 373 2.86 10.34 11.51
C GLY A 373 4.31 10.10 11.96
N PHE A 374 5.19 9.66 11.06
CA PHE A 374 6.63 9.52 11.32
C PHE A 374 7.35 10.88 11.28
N LYS A 375 8.53 10.94 11.88
CA LYS A 375 9.43 12.08 11.78
C LYS A 375 10.19 12.00 10.45
N HIS A 376 9.75 12.77 9.49
CA HIS A 376 10.28 12.82 8.14
C HIS A 376 11.31 13.96 7.92
N GLY A 377 11.63 14.24 6.65
CA GLY A 377 12.49 15.34 6.22
C GLY A 377 13.96 14.96 6.14
N GLN A 378 14.29 13.68 5.91
CA GLN A 378 15.68 13.22 5.92
C GLN A 378 15.95 12.12 4.87
N HIS A 379 17.22 11.99 4.50
CA HIS A 379 17.77 10.84 3.79
C HIS A 379 18.47 9.93 4.79
N ILE A 380 17.98 8.71 4.94
CA ILE A 380 18.57 7.67 5.78
C ILE A 380 19.32 6.69 4.87
N ALA A 381 20.63 6.68 4.96
CA ALA A 381 21.48 5.78 4.20
C ALA A 381 22.01 4.65 5.08
N PHE A 382 21.89 3.43 4.57
CA PHE A 382 22.55 2.26 5.10
C PHE A 382 23.76 1.88 4.24
N ASP A 383 24.53 0.92 4.68
CA ASP A 383 25.69 0.42 3.95
C ASP A 383 25.29 -0.13 2.57
N LYS A 384 25.93 0.38 1.51
CA LYS A 384 25.65 -0.01 0.11
C LYS A 384 26.14 -1.41 -0.23
N ASP A 385 27.19 -1.88 0.46
CA ASP A 385 27.78 -3.20 0.23
C ASP A 385 27.13 -4.28 1.10
N ASN A 386 26.61 -3.87 2.27
CA ASN A 386 25.91 -4.74 3.21
C ASN A 386 24.52 -4.17 3.54
N ASN A 387 23.62 -4.27 2.56
CA ASN A 387 22.29 -3.69 2.65
C ASN A 387 21.49 -4.23 3.83
N LYS A 388 20.71 -3.35 4.45
CA LYS A 388 19.73 -3.77 5.47
C LYS A 388 18.51 -4.40 4.80
N PRO A 389 17.94 -5.47 5.37
CA PRO A 389 16.71 -6.06 4.85
C PRO A 389 15.53 -5.09 4.92
N LEU A 390 14.89 -4.80 3.76
CA LEU A 390 13.72 -3.94 3.69
C LEU A 390 12.57 -4.47 4.56
N CYS A 391 12.38 -5.78 4.63
CA CYS A 391 11.33 -6.39 5.45
C CYS A 391 11.47 -6.06 6.94
N ASN A 392 12.67 -5.93 7.48
CA ASN A 392 12.88 -5.49 8.87
C ASN A 392 12.44 -4.04 9.06
N CYS A 393 12.75 -3.16 8.12
CA CYS A 393 12.32 -1.77 8.18
C CYS A 393 10.78 -1.65 8.13
N LEU A 394 10.11 -2.36 7.24
CA LEU A 394 8.64 -2.36 7.12
C LEU A 394 7.95 -2.89 8.39
N LEU A 395 8.49 -3.93 9.03
CA LEU A 395 7.94 -4.49 10.26
C LEU A 395 8.15 -3.59 11.47
N TYR A 396 9.28 -2.88 11.54
CA TYR A 396 9.58 -1.97 12.66
C TYR A 396 8.96 -0.58 12.49
N THR A 397 8.71 -0.12 11.27
CA THR A 397 8.06 1.18 10.99
C THR A 397 6.55 1.10 10.91
N SER A 398 5.98 -0.08 10.66
CA SER A 398 4.53 -0.29 10.77
C SER A 398 4.14 -0.26 12.24
N PRO A 399 3.23 0.64 12.69
CA PRO A 399 2.84 0.73 14.08
C PRO A 399 2.22 -0.58 14.54
N SER A 400 2.99 -1.36 15.29
CA SER A 400 2.49 -2.55 15.95
C SER A 400 1.62 -2.13 17.15
N PRO A 401 0.48 -2.79 17.41
CA PRO A 401 -0.27 -2.59 18.64
C PRO A 401 0.55 -2.82 19.93
N ARG A 402 1.73 -3.46 19.83
CA ARG A 402 2.66 -3.66 20.96
C ARG A 402 3.53 -2.43 21.23
N ASP A 403 3.78 -1.56 20.25
CA ASP A 403 4.60 -0.36 20.43
C ASP A 403 3.88 0.74 21.23
N GLN A 404 2.57 0.59 21.43
CA GLN A 404 1.78 1.46 22.30
C GLN A 404 1.92 1.16 23.80
N ARG A 405 2.60 0.06 24.18
CA ARG A 405 2.97 -0.24 25.54
C ARG A 405 4.50 -0.15 25.64
N GLY A 406 4.97 1.01 26.14
CA GLY A 406 6.39 1.29 26.31
C GLY A 406 7.13 0.13 26.99
N SER A 407 7.74 -0.74 26.21
CA SER A 407 8.72 -1.70 26.68
C SER A 407 10.10 -1.13 26.48
N ARG A 408 10.74 -0.79 27.58
CA ARG A 408 12.17 -0.49 27.64
C ARG A 408 12.94 -1.60 26.94
N MET A 409 13.79 -1.24 25.98
CA MET A 409 14.79 -2.18 25.49
C MET A 409 15.73 -2.59 26.64
N PRO A 410 16.10 -3.86 26.80
CA PRO A 410 17.18 -4.24 27.69
C PRO A 410 18.46 -3.66 27.10
N SER A 411 19.19 -2.90 27.91
CA SER A 411 20.59 -2.60 27.66
C SER A 411 21.39 -3.92 27.73
N SER A 412 21.91 -4.35 26.59
CA SER A 412 22.84 -5.47 26.56
C SER A 412 24.26 -4.96 26.41
N ALA A 413 25.08 -5.47 27.26
CA ALA A 413 26.53 -5.47 27.21
C ALA A 413 27.06 -6.11 25.89
#